data_50a26a10c1215237b12bd5f4b451d8d6
#
_entry.id   50a26a10c1215237b12bd5f4b451d8d6
#
_cell.length_a   1.000
_cell.length_b   1.000
_cell.length_c   1.000
_cell.angle_alpha   90.00
_cell.angle_beta   90.00
_cell.angle_gamma   90.00
#
_symmetry.space_group_name_H-M   'P 1'
#
loop_
_entity.id
_entity.type
_entity.pdbx_description
1 polymer ?
#
loop_
_entity_poly.entity_id
_entity_poly.type
_entity_poly.pdbx_seq_one_letter_code
_entity_poly.pdbx_strand_id
1 'polypeptide(L)'
;LATVRLVATSGRLTATATDLDVEITGSIEAEGDFSACIDAKLLAGIVAKVTGDTIEIDADGRSATLKAGRSKFKLETLPVEDYPSLDHGKFDAEFEADLAALFGAVSFAMSQEQNRHYLCGVFLQPDAVTATDGHRLATRKLDKLGKFKPVIVPRNLVPMVPAGKAIVRLSSGKIQIEHATSTITSRLVDGTFPGYERVIPANNNKIATVDADALRQAAGRVALISNERGKGVKLVVNGDGIGLWARGSGEAEDSVEAAYEGEQVEVGMNAQYLADILTAMPDGATYVAINDGGSPVLFTSPADASLRIVGMPMRVG
;
A
#
# COMPACT_ATOMS: atom_id res chain seq x y z
N LEU A 1 18.25 3.27 -10.41
CA LEU A 1 19.15 3.10 -11.54
C LEU A 1 18.39 2.65 -12.78
N ALA A 2 18.90 3.00 -13.96
CA ALA A 2 18.29 2.59 -15.23
C ALA A 2 18.71 1.16 -15.64
N THR A 3 19.68 0.55 -14.97
CA THR A 3 20.24 -0.76 -15.33
C THR A 3 19.89 -1.85 -14.32
N VAL A 4 19.87 -3.08 -14.79
CA VAL A 4 19.80 -4.31 -14.00
C VAL A 4 21.16 -5.05 -14.11
N ARG A 5 21.67 -5.50 -12.98
CA ARG A 5 22.86 -6.37 -12.93
C ARG A 5 22.41 -7.82 -13.09
N LEU A 6 22.97 -8.48 -14.07
CA LEU A 6 22.84 -9.92 -14.32
C LEU A 6 24.13 -10.63 -13.94
N VAL A 7 24.03 -11.69 -13.17
CA VAL A 7 25.16 -12.57 -12.83
C VAL A 7 24.69 -14.00 -12.97
N ALA A 8 25.26 -14.73 -13.92
CA ALA A 8 25.09 -16.16 -14.06
C ALA A 8 26.33 -16.85 -13.49
N THR A 9 26.13 -17.75 -12.56
CA THR A 9 27.19 -18.59 -11.96
C THR A 9 26.58 -19.80 -11.28
N SER A 10 27.30 -20.91 -11.26
CA SER A 10 26.91 -22.12 -10.54
C SER A 10 25.50 -22.64 -10.88
N GLY A 11 25.10 -22.57 -12.15
CA GLY A 11 23.82 -23.05 -12.62
C GLY A 11 22.64 -22.10 -12.34
N ARG A 12 22.91 -20.84 -11.99
CA ARG A 12 21.90 -19.86 -11.60
C ARG A 12 22.16 -18.49 -12.20
N LEU A 13 21.13 -17.87 -12.78
CA LEU A 13 21.12 -16.47 -13.16
C LEU A 13 20.43 -15.66 -12.07
N THR A 14 21.10 -14.64 -11.58
CA THR A 14 20.60 -13.66 -10.64
C THR A 14 20.48 -12.31 -11.32
N ALA A 15 19.30 -11.69 -11.25
CA ALA A 15 19.03 -10.34 -11.71
C ALA A 15 18.82 -9.43 -10.49
N THR A 16 19.58 -8.33 -10.39
CA THR A 16 19.48 -7.36 -9.28
C THR A 16 19.20 -5.97 -9.83
N ALA A 17 18.17 -5.33 -9.31
CA ALA A 17 17.82 -3.94 -9.60
C ALA A 17 17.73 -3.12 -8.30
N THR A 18 18.17 -1.87 -8.31
CA THR A 18 18.13 -1.00 -7.13
C THR A 18 17.99 0.47 -7.51
N ASP A 19 17.34 1.25 -6.63
CA ASP A 19 17.32 2.72 -6.65
C ASP A 19 18.10 3.33 -5.46
N LEU A 20 18.88 2.48 -4.73
CA LEU A 20 19.65 2.78 -3.51
C LEU A 20 18.82 2.79 -2.21
N ASP A 21 17.53 2.83 -2.29
CA ASP A 21 16.62 2.71 -1.14
C ASP A 21 15.94 1.34 -1.11
N VAL A 22 15.64 0.79 -2.29
CA VAL A 22 15.11 -0.56 -2.49
C VAL A 22 16.03 -1.35 -3.42
N GLU A 23 16.29 -2.60 -3.09
CA GLU A 23 16.94 -3.58 -3.95
C GLU A 23 16.04 -4.79 -4.14
N ILE A 24 15.87 -5.19 -5.40
CA ILE A 24 15.10 -6.38 -5.76
C ILE A 24 16.06 -7.35 -6.46
N THR A 25 16.10 -8.57 -5.97
CA THR A 25 16.87 -9.66 -6.56
C THR A 25 15.94 -10.80 -6.93
N GLY A 26 16.00 -11.25 -8.16
CA GLY A 26 15.32 -12.44 -8.64
C GLY A 26 16.31 -13.45 -9.19
N SER A 27 16.01 -14.75 -9.08
CA SER A 27 16.91 -15.78 -9.60
C SER A 27 16.15 -16.91 -10.29
N ILE A 28 16.74 -17.42 -11.36
CA ILE A 28 16.27 -18.56 -12.14
C ILE A 28 17.41 -19.53 -12.41
N GLU A 29 17.10 -20.75 -12.78
CA GLU A 29 18.10 -21.70 -13.29
C GLU A 29 18.66 -21.21 -14.63
N ALA A 30 19.95 -21.36 -14.83
CA ALA A 30 20.65 -20.98 -16.06
C ALA A 30 21.94 -21.76 -16.20
N GLU A 31 22.36 -21.99 -17.43
CA GLU A 31 23.64 -22.59 -17.76
C GLU A 31 24.69 -21.53 -18.12
N GLY A 32 25.95 -21.83 -17.86
CA GLY A 32 27.08 -20.94 -18.15
C GLY A 32 27.32 -19.86 -17.10
N ASP A 33 28.42 -19.12 -17.31
CA ASP A 33 28.85 -18.06 -16.41
C ASP A 33 29.01 -16.76 -17.19
N PHE A 34 28.40 -15.69 -16.76
CA PHE A 34 28.60 -14.32 -17.26
C PHE A 34 28.16 -13.28 -16.23
N SER A 35 28.60 -12.07 -16.43
CA SER A 35 28.11 -10.91 -15.69
C SER A 35 27.96 -9.70 -16.62
N ALA A 36 26.88 -8.93 -16.47
CA ALA A 36 26.63 -7.72 -17.25
C ALA A 36 25.64 -6.80 -16.54
N CYS A 37 25.80 -5.49 -16.71
CA CYS A 37 24.77 -4.50 -16.38
C CYS A 37 24.12 -4.01 -17.67
N ILE A 38 22.82 -4.22 -17.81
CA ILE A 38 22.04 -3.93 -19.03
C ILE A 38 20.93 -2.95 -18.68
N ASP A 39 20.53 -2.08 -19.62
CA ASP A 39 19.34 -1.24 -19.45
C ASP A 39 18.10 -2.09 -19.09
N ALA A 40 17.53 -1.83 -17.92
CA ALA A 40 16.49 -2.65 -17.33
C ALA A 40 15.17 -2.59 -18.16
N LYS A 41 14.84 -1.40 -18.66
CA LYS A 41 13.60 -1.19 -19.45
C LYS A 41 13.70 -1.87 -20.80
N LEU A 42 14.87 -1.74 -21.44
CA LEU A 42 15.13 -2.38 -22.72
C LEU A 42 15.13 -3.90 -22.62
N LEU A 43 15.84 -4.45 -21.61
CA LEU A 43 15.87 -5.90 -21.34
C LEU A 43 14.47 -6.44 -21.07
N ALA A 44 13.72 -5.81 -20.17
CA ALA A 44 12.34 -6.20 -19.87
C ALA A 44 11.44 -6.16 -21.11
N GLY A 45 11.59 -5.12 -21.95
CA GLY A 45 10.85 -4.99 -23.20
C GLY A 45 11.19 -6.08 -24.22
N ILE A 46 12.45 -6.53 -24.28
CA ILE A 46 12.88 -7.66 -25.14
C ILE A 46 12.30 -8.96 -24.59
N VAL A 47 12.54 -9.26 -23.32
CA VAL A 47 12.08 -10.51 -22.67
C VAL A 47 10.58 -10.68 -22.79
N ALA A 48 9.80 -9.60 -22.65
CA ALA A 48 8.33 -9.64 -22.78
C ALA A 48 7.84 -9.94 -24.21
N LYS A 49 8.67 -9.78 -25.23
CA LYS A 49 8.27 -9.91 -26.65
C LYS A 49 8.91 -11.09 -27.39
N VAL A 50 9.97 -11.68 -26.84
CA VAL A 50 10.57 -12.85 -27.46
C VAL A 50 9.67 -14.07 -27.30
N THR A 51 9.69 -14.94 -28.31
CA THR A 51 8.96 -16.20 -28.31
C THR A 51 9.93 -17.35 -28.10
N GLY A 52 9.53 -18.32 -27.27
CA GLY A 52 10.37 -19.48 -26.91
C GLY A 52 10.67 -19.52 -25.41
N ASP A 53 11.15 -20.66 -24.95
CA ASP A 53 11.32 -20.97 -23.53
C ASP A 53 12.73 -20.61 -23.03
N THR A 54 13.65 -20.25 -23.92
CA THR A 54 15.04 -19.97 -23.59
C THR A 54 15.56 -18.71 -24.29
N ILE A 55 16.44 -18.00 -23.59
CA ILE A 55 17.20 -16.87 -24.13
C ILE A 55 18.68 -17.18 -23.88
N GLU A 56 19.48 -17.16 -24.94
CA GLU A 56 20.95 -17.21 -24.84
C GLU A 56 21.47 -15.79 -24.64
N ILE A 57 22.35 -15.60 -23.66
CA ILE A 57 23.01 -14.33 -23.38
C ILE A 57 24.52 -14.56 -23.41
N ASP A 58 25.21 -13.82 -24.28
CA ASP A 58 26.67 -13.80 -24.38
C ASP A 58 27.14 -12.35 -24.16
N ALA A 59 27.99 -12.15 -23.15
CA ALA A 59 28.48 -10.82 -22.76
C ALA A 59 30.02 -10.77 -22.71
N ASP A 60 30.57 -9.74 -23.32
CA ASP A 60 32.05 -9.52 -23.42
C ASP A 60 32.53 -8.36 -22.50
N GLY A 61 31.69 -7.86 -21.60
CA GLY A 61 32.00 -6.74 -20.70
C GLY A 61 31.73 -5.35 -21.31
N ARG A 62 31.58 -5.23 -22.64
CA ARG A 62 31.23 -3.98 -23.34
C ARG A 62 29.88 -4.08 -24.04
N SER A 63 29.52 -5.27 -24.44
CA SER A 63 28.25 -5.55 -25.07
C SER A 63 27.68 -6.91 -24.63
N ALA A 64 26.37 -7.03 -24.65
CA ALA A 64 25.67 -8.30 -24.50
C ALA A 64 24.86 -8.63 -25.74
N THR A 65 24.98 -9.85 -26.21
CA THR A 65 24.18 -10.38 -27.31
C THR A 65 23.11 -11.31 -26.74
N LEU A 66 21.85 -10.97 -26.95
CA LEU A 66 20.71 -11.81 -26.57
C LEU A 66 20.18 -12.50 -27.84
N LYS A 67 19.98 -13.82 -27.78
CA LYS A 67 19.35 -14.60 -28.84
C LYS A 67 18.14 -15.33 -28.29
N ALA A 68 17.02 -15.24 -29.00
CA ALA A 68 15.80 -15.96 -28.70
C ALA A 68 15.14 -16.38 -30.01
N GLY A 69 15.15 -17.67 -30.34
CA GLY A 69 14.73 -18.20 -31.61
C GLY A 69 15.48 -17.56 -32.78
N ARG A 70 14.76 -16.84 -33.67
CA ARG A 70 15.38 -16.11 -34.79
C ARG A 70 15.80 -14.68 -34.47
N SER A 71 15.43 -14.19 -33.32
CA SER A 71 15.73 -12.82 -32.90
C SER A 71 17.11 -12.71 -32.28
N LYS A 72 17.86 -11.66 -32.65
CA LYS A 72 19.16 -11.35 -32.09
C LYS A 72 19.23 -9.87 -31.75
N PHE A 73 19.58 -9.55 -30.52
CA PHE A 73 19.76 -8.19 -30.02
C PHE A 73 21.19 -8.03 -29.55
N LYS A 74 21.79 -6.90 -29.88
CA LYS A 74 23.11 -6.50 -29.34
C LYS A 74 22.91 -5.23 -28.51
N LEU A 75 23.23 -5.30 -27.21
CA LEU A 75 23.03 -4.24 -26.22
C LEU A 75 24.36 -3.78 -25.68
N GLU A 76 24.48 -2.51 -25.35
CA GLU A 76 25.60 -1.97 -24.60
C GLU A 76 25.49 -2.39 -23.14
N THR A 77 26.62 -2.63 -22.49
CA THR A 77 26.70 -3.00 -21.07
C THR A 77 27.55 -2.00 -20.30
N LEU A 78 27.28 -1.89 -18.99
CA LEU A 78 28.13 -1.16 -18.06
C LEU A 78 28.94 -2.15 -17.19
N PRO A 79 30.08 -1.72 -16.62
CA PRO A 79 30.87 -2.54 -15.70
C PRO A 79 30.03 -2.99 -14.50
N VAL A 80 30.14 -4.24 -14.10
CA VAL A 80 29.36 -4.81 -12.97
C VAL A 80 29.97 -4.44 -11.62
N GLU A 81 31.26 -4.11 -11.60
CA GLU A 81 32.02 -3.74 -10.42
C GLU A 81 31.52 -2.45 -9.78
N ASP A 82 31.03 -1.53 -10.59
CA ASP A 82 30.50 -0.24 -10.16
C ASP A 82 29.00 -0.30 -9.79
N TYR A 83 28.36 -1.48 -9.91
CA TYR A 83 26.94 -1.61 -9.60
C TYR A 83 26.71 -1.58 -8.09
N PRO A 84 25.97 -0.60 -7.57
CA PRO A 84 25.76 -0.49 -6.14
C PRO A 84 24.88 -1.62 -5.63
N SER A 85 25.11 -2.03 -4.39
CA SER A 85 24.26 -2.96 -3.66
C SER A 85 23.94 -2.38 -2.30
N LEU A 86 22.74 -2.73 -1.79
CA LEU A 86 22.43 -2.43 -0.41
C LEU A 86 23.24 -3.35 0.50
N ASP A 87 23.79 -2.77 1.57
CA ASP A 87 24.37 -3.59 2.63
C ASP A 87 23.24 -4.36 3.33
N HIS A 88 23.21 -5.67 3.19
CA HIS A 88 22.18 -6.51 3.80
C HIS A 88 22.34 -6.62 5.33
N GLY A 89 23.54 -6.45 5.87
CA GLY A 89 23.81 -6.41 7.31
C GLY A 89 23.29 -7.63 8.06
N LYS A 90 23.05 -7.43 9.37
CA LYS A 90 22.39 -8.41 10.24
C LYS A 90 20.92 -8.03 10.45
N PHE A 91 20.06 -9.02 10.53
CA PHE A 91 18.67 -8.86 10.92
C PHE A 91 18.46 -9.31 12.36
N ASP A 92 17.59 -8.60 13.08
CA ASP A 92 17.32 -8.82 14.49
C ASP A 92 16.06 -9.68 14.74
N ALA A 93 15.20 -9.76 13.71
CA ALA A 93 13.96 -10.54 13.76
C ALA A 93 13.67 -11.19 12.41
N GLU A 94 13.01 -12.37 12.48
CA GLU A 94 12.51 -13.12 11.34
C GLU A 94 11.13 -13.68 11.68
N PHE A 95 10.19 -13.59 10.73
CA PHE A 95 8.85 -14.15 10.83
C PHE A 95 8.26 -14.39 9.44
N GLU A 96 7.15 -15.12 9.36
CA GLU A 96 6.40 -15.35 8.12
C GLU A 96 5.10 -14.54 8.14
N ALA A 97 4.81 -13.83 7.06
CA ALA A 97 3.57 -13.06 6.91
C ALA A 97 3.20 -12.82 5.44
N ASP A 98 1.91 -12.64 5.17
CA ASP A 98 1.41 -12.05 3.92
C ASP A 98 1.32 -10.53 4.08
N LEU A 99 2.47 -9.86 3.88
CA LEU A 99 2.55 -8.41 4.02
C LEU A 99 1.72 -7.67 2.96
N ALA A 100 1.52 -8.24 1.77
CA ALA A 100 0.71 -7.62 0.73
C ALA A 100 -0.75 -7.48 1.18
N ALA A 101 -1.32 -8.54 1.75
CA ALA A 101 -2.68 -8.51 2.31
C ALA A 101 -2.77 -7.56 3.53
N LEU A 102 -1.76 -7.55 4.39
CA LEU A 102 -1.74 -6.69 5.57
C LEU A 102 -1.63 -5.21 5.19
N PHE A 103 -0.72 -4.86 4.28
CA PHE A 103 -0.53 -3.48 3.85
C PHE A 103 -1.68 -2.99 2.97
N GLY A 104 -2.25 -3.86 2.13
CA GLY A 104 -3.41 -3.54 1.30
C GLY A 104 -4.59 -3.00 2.11
N ALA A 105 -4.81 -3.53 3.31
CA ALA A 105 -5.91 -3.10 4.19
C ALA A 105 -5.77 -1.66 4.72
N VAL A 106 -4.55 -1.09 4.78
CA VAL A 106 -4.30 0.21 5.42
C VAL A 106 -3.60 1.23 4.52
N SER A 107 -2.95 0.79 3.45
CA SER A 107 -2.06 1.62 2.62
C SER A 107 -2.72 2.85 1.99
N PHE A 108 -4.03 2.81 1.75
CA PHE A 108 -4.80 3.95 1.21
C PHE A 108 -4.75 5.17 2.14
N ALA A 109 -4.49 4.97 3.43
CA ALA A 109 -4.40 6.03 4.43
C ALA A 109 -2.98 6.61 4.59
N MET A 110 -1.97 6.12 3.87
CA MET A 110 -0.62 6.68 3.93
C MET A 110 -0.57 8.12 3.42
N SER A 111 0.23 8.98 4.07
CA SER A 111 0.49 10.34 3.61
C SER A 111 1.28 10.36 2.30
N GLN A 112 1.07 11.43 1.52
CA GLN A 112 1.87 11.77 0.34
C GLN A 112 2.77 12.99 0.58
N GLU A 113 2.66 13.61 1.74
CA GLU A 113 3.38 14.83 2.08
C GLU A 113 4.80 14.52 2.56
N GLN A 114 5.80 14.85 1.76
CA GLN A 114 7.21 14.57 2.05
C GLN A 114 7.74 15.25 3.32
N ASN A 115 7.18 16.38 3.72
CA ASN A 115 7.53 17.06 4.98
C ASN A 115 7.09 16.27 6.22
N ARG A 116 6.17 15.32 6.09
CA ARG A 116 5.74 14.37 7.11
C ARG A 116 6.14 12.94 6.73
N HIS A 117 7.43 12.76 6.37
CA HIS A 117 7.96 11.48 5.84
C HIS A 117 7.63 10.28 6.75
N TYR A 118 7.57 10.46 8.07
CA TYR A 118 7.20 9.42 9.04
C TYR A 118 5.73 8.93 8.91
N LEU A 119 4.88 9.62 8.13
CA LEU A 119 3.54 9.17 7.75
C LEU A 119 3.50 8.61 6.32
N CYS A 120 4.60 8.71 5.55
CA CYS A 120 4.67 8.22 4.17
C CYS A 120 5.02 6.71 4.12
N GLY A 121 4.33 5.93 4.92
CA GLY A 121 4.53 4.48 4.98
C GLY A 121 3.50 3.78 5.86
N VAL A 122 3.65 2.47 5.95
CA VAL A 122 2.86 1.62 6.85
C VAL A 122 3.65 1.39 8.13
N PHE A 123 3.06 1.69 9.26
CA PHE A 123 3.60 1.38 10.58
C PHE A 123 3.32 -0.08 10.89
N LEU A 124 4.36 -0.89 10.83
CA LEU A 124 4.33 -2.32 11.11
C LEU A 124 4.73 -2.56 12.56
N GLN A 125 3.82 -3.12 13.33
CA GLN A 125 3.97 -3.51 14.72
C GLN A 125 3.88 -5.03 14.85
N PRO A 126 4.33 -5.63 15.97
CA PRO A 126 4.17 -7.07 16.21
C PRO A 126 2.73 -7.57 16.15
N ASP A 127 1.77 -6.71 16.44
CA ASP A 127 0.34 -7.05 16.63
C ASP A 127 -0.62 -6.11 15.88
N ALA A 128 -0.11 -5.23 15.03
CA ALA A 128 -0.92 -4.35 14.20
C ALA A 128 -0.17 -3.82 12.97
N VAL A 129 -0.93 -3.42 11.95
CA VAL A 129 -0.47 -2.55 10.87
C VAL A 129 -1.32 -1.30 10.85
N THR A 130 -0.72 -0.13 10.65
CA THR A 130 -1.42 1.15 10.71
C THR A 130 -0.87 2.13 9.66
N ALA A 131 -1.74 2.92 9.07
CA ALA A 131 -1.36 4.06 8.23
C ALA A 131 -2.26 5.25 8.51
N THR A 132 -1.74 6.47 8.37
CA THR A 132 -2.50 7.71 8.51
C THR A 132 -1.84 8.85 7.73
N ASP A 133 -2.66 9.78 7.24
CA ASP A 133 -2.23 11.07 6.67
C ASP A 133 -2.58 12.27 7.57
N GLY A 134 -3.20 11.98 8.75
CA GLY A 134 -3.70 12.99 9.68
C GLY A 134 -5.16 13.40 9.44
N HIS A 135 -5.76 12.99 8.31
CA HIS A 135 -7.18 13.20 8.00
C HIS A 135 -7.98 11.91 8.06
N ARG A 136 -7.32 10.80 7.85
CA ARG A 136 -7.87 9.46 8.01
C ARG A 136 -6.80 8.55 8.59
N LEU A 137 -7.25 7.47 9.22
CA LEU A 137 -6.40 6.46 9.81
C LEU A 137 -7.02 5.09 9.52
N ALA A 138 -6.20 4.14 9.12
CA ALA A 138 -6.59 2.74 9.04
C ALA A 138 -5.64 1.91 9.90
N THR A 139 -6.20 1.05 10.74
CA THR A 139 -5.43 0.11 11.57
C THR A 139 -6.07 -1.27 11.55
N ARG A 140 -5.26 -2.29 11.41
CA ARG A 140 -5.68 -3.69 11.47
C ARG A 140 -4.90 -4.39 12.57
N LYS A 141 -5.62 -4.97 13.54
CA LYS A 141 -5.04 -5.83 14.56
C LYS A 141 -4.65 -7.17 13.96
N LEU A 142 -3.59 -7.75 14.45
CA LEU A 142 -3.02 -9.01 13.97
C LEU A 142 -2.82 -9.99 15.14
N ASP A 143 -2.77 -11.26 14.81
CA ASP A 143 -2.05 -12.21 15.65
C ASP A 143 -0.57 -11.84 15.66
N LYS A 144 0.10 -12.16 16.75
CA LYS A 144 1.46 -11.69 16.99
C LYS A 144 2.43 -12.25 15.95
N LEU A 145 2.97 -11.40 15.08
CA LEU A 145 3.91 -11.78 14.03
C LEU A 145 5.28 -12.23 14.58
N GLY A 146 5.70 -11.69 15.71
CA GLY A 146 6.99 -11.98 16.30
C GLY A 146 7.40 -10.96 17.38
N LYS A 147 8.69 -10.96 17.73
CA LYS A 147 9.27 -9.98 18.66
C LYS A 147 10.20 -9.06 17.87
N PHE A 148 9.76 -7.85 17.59
CA PHE A 148 10.57 -6.81 16.96
C PHE A 148 10.10 -5.42 17.44
N LYS A 149 10.94 -4.42 17.25
CA LYS A 149 10.54 -3.03 17.48
C LYS A 149 9.68 -2.57 16.31
N PRO A 150 8.60 -1.81 16.56
CA PRO A 150 7.79 -1.23 15.50
C PRO A 150 8.63 -0.45 14.49
N VAL A 151 8.29 -0.58 13.21
CA VAL A 151 9.03 0.05 12.10
C VAL A 151 8.06 0.72 11.12
N ILE A 152 8.54 1.70 10.37
CA ILE A 152 7.77 2.35 9.31
C ILE A 152 8.29 1.83 7.97
N VAL A 153 7.47 1.04 7.29
CA VAL A 153 7.74 0.48 5.97
C VAL A 153 7.42 1.53 4.92
N PRO A 154 8.37 1.93 4.06
CA PRO A 154 8.17 3.06 3.16
C PRO A 154 7.12 2.79 2.09
N ARG A 155 6.41 3.84 1.71
CA ARG A 155 5.31 3.80 0.75
C ARG A 155 5.68 3.20 -0.61
N ASN A 156 6.90 3.47 -1.11
CA ASN A 156 7.38 2.95 -2.39
C ASN A 156 7.58 1.44 -2.39
N LEU A 157 7.85 0.83 -1.22
CA LEU A 157 7.97 -0.62 -1.09
C LEU A 157 6.59 -1.33 -1.16
N VAL A 158 5.55 -0.73 -0.59
CA VAL A 158 4.23 -1.38 -0.43
C VAL A 158 3.69 -2.03 -1.73
N PRO A 159 3.69 -1.37 -2.90
CA PRO A 159 3.20 -1.97 -4.14
C PRO A 159 4.12 -3.05 -4.73
N MET A 160 5.34 -3.19 -4.20
CA MET A 160 6.33 -4.18 -4.66
C MET A 160 6.27 -5.48 -3.87
N VAL A 161 5.57 -5.49 -2.74
CA VAL A 161 5.44 -6.67 -1.87
C VAL A 161 4.67 -7.77 -2.59
N PRO A 162 5.24 -8.98 -2.74
CA PRO A 162 4.56 -10.08 -3.39
C PRO A 162 3.36 -10.56 -2.57
N ALA A 163 2.31 -10.99 -3.26
CA ALA A 163 1.16 -11.62 -2.63
C ALA A 163 1.52 -13.00 -2.04
N GLY A 164 0.88 -13.34 -0.94
CA GLY A 164 1.10 -14.60 -0.24
C GLY A 164 2.14 -14.49 0.87
N LYS A 165 2.34 -15.62 1.54
CA LYS A 165 3.28 -15.70 2.66
C LYS A 165 4.73 -15.61 2.21
N ALA A 166 5.49 -14.77 2.87
CA ALA A 166 6.90 -14.54 2.64
C ALA A 166 7.67 -14.58 3.96
N ILE A 167 8.95 -14.91 3.91
CA ILE A 167 9.86 -14.74 5.05
C ILE A 167 10.24 -13.27 5.12
N VAL A 168 9.97 -12.65 6.26
CA VAL A 168 10.25 -11.25 6.53
C VAL A 168 11.35 -11.14 7.57
N ARG A 169 12.42 -10.41 7.23
CA ARG A 169 13.51 -10.12 8.16
C ARG A 169 13.58 -8.63 8.42
N LEU A 170 13.77 -8.27 9.67
CA LEU A 170 13.85 -6.87 10.11
C LEU A 170 15.13 -6.59 10.87
N SER A 171 15.67 -5.40 10.64
CA SER A 171 16.65 -4.74 11.50
C SER A 171 16.14 -3.34 11.86
N SER A 172 16.93 -2.57 12.60
CA SER A 172 16.55 -1.18 12.95
C SER A 172 16.42 -0.24 11.75
N GLY A 173 17.04 -0.55 10.61
CA GLY A 173 17.05 0.32 9.44
C GLY A 173 16.60 -0.33 8.14
N LYS A 174 16.28 -1.63 8.14
CA LYS A 174 15.98 -2.37 6.90
C LYS A 174 14.91 -3.43 7.11
N ILE A 175 14.18 -3.68 6.04
CA ILE A 175 13.29 -4.83 5.87
C ILE A 175 13.75 -5.64 4.66
N GLN A 176 13.76 -6.96 4.81
CA GLN A 176 13.95 -7.91 3.71
C GLN A 176 12.75 -8.84 3.62
N ILE A 177 12.27 -9.06 2.42
CA ILE A 177 11.12 -9.93 2.12
C ILE A 177 11.60 -10.96 1.10
N GLU A 178 11.61 -12.21 1.50
CA GLU A 178 11.98 -13.35 0.66
C GLU A 178 10.74 -14.15 0.29
N HIS A 179 10.47 -14.23 -1.01
CA HIS A 179 9.31 -14.94 -1.54
C HIS A 179 9.71 -15.71 -2.80
N ALA A 180 9.54 -17.03 -2.77
CA ALA A 180 9.89 -17.95 -3.85
C ALA A 180 11.33 -17.75 -4.34
N THR A 181 11.51 -17.20 -5.55
CA THR A 181 12.81 -16.96 -6.18
C THR A 181 13.25 -15.49 -6.11
N SER A 182 12.54 -14.66 -5.38
CA SER A 182 12.81 -13.23 -5.28
C SER A 182 13.07 -12.78 -3.84
N THR A 183 13.94 -11.80 -3.69
CA THR A 183 14.22 -11.11 -2.43
C THR A 183 14.13 -9.61 -2.66
N ILE A 184 13.38 -8.93 -1.81
CA ILE A 184 13.26 -7.47 -1.81
C ILE A 184 13.88 -6.98 -0.50
N THR A 185 14.85 -6.08 -0.58
CA THR A 185 15.44 -5.41 0.58
C THR A 185 15.19 -3.92 0.45
N SER A 186 14.67 -3.29 1.50
CA SER A 186 14.41 -1.85 1.52
C SER A 186 14.91 -1.22 2.81
N ARG A 187 15.34 0.03 2.71
CA ARG A 187 15.52 0.89 3.88
C ARG A 187 14.15 1.17 4.50
N LEU A 188 14.12 1.26 5.83
CA LEU A 188 12.96 1.70 6.58
C LEU A 188 12.94 3.23 6.68
N VAL A 189 11.77 3.80 6.89
CA VAL A 189 11.65 5.24 7.15
C VAL A 189 12.17 5.53 8.55
N ASP A 190 13.15 6.43 8.64
CA ASP A 190 13.64 6.94 9.92
C ASP A 190 12.64 7.96 10.48
N GLY A 191 12.22 7.75 11.73
CA GLY A 191 11.26 8.63 12.39
C GLY A 191 10.41 7.91 13.42
N THR A 192 9.59 8.70 14.12
CA THR A 192 8.65 8.19 15.12
C THR A 192 7.24 8.32 14.61
N PHE A 193 6.53 7.19 14.45
CA PHE A 193 5.12 7.21 14.13
C PHE A 193 4.31 7.75 15.32
N PRO A 194 3.31 8.62 15.10
CA PRO A 194 2.55 9.21 16.20
C PRO A 194 1.73 8.16 16.96
N GLY A 195 1.45 8.45 18.25
CA GLY A 195 0.56 7.61 19.08
C GLY A 195 -0.89 7.72 18.59
N TYR A 196 -1.23 6.91 17.62
CA TYR A 196 -2.48 6.95 16.86
C TYR A 196 -3.68 6.40 17.64
N GLU A 197 -3.45 5.61 18.66
CA GLU A 197 -4.52 4.96 19.45
C GLU A 197 -5.48 5.98 20.06
N ARG A 198 -4.98 7.18 20.35
CA ARG A 198 -5.75 8.29 20.96
C ARG A 198 -6.78 8.91 20.03
N VAL A 199 -6.61 8.75 18.70
CA VAL A 199 -7.55 9.29 17.71
C VAL A 199 -8.65 8.29 17.34
N ILE A 200 -8.54 7.04 17.76
CA ILE A 200 -9.60 6.04 17.57
C ILE A 200 -10.70 6.32 18.60
N PRO A 201 -11.91 6.71 18.15
CA PRO A 201 -12.99 7.07 19.07
C PRO A 201 -13.42 5.86 19.91
N ALA A 202 -13.60 6.07 21.21
CA ALA A 202 -14.10 5.06 22.13
C ALA A 202 -15.59 5.26 22.49
N ASN A 203 -16.14 6.47 22.25
CA ASN A 203 -17.46 6.88 22.76
C ASN A 203 -18.47 7.15 21.64
N ASN A 204 -18.21 6.72 20.40
CA ASN A 204 -19.17 6.87 19.31
C ASN A 204 -20.32 5.88 19.52
N ASN A 205 -21.43 6.37 20.05
CA ASN A 205 -22.60 5.55 20.44
C ASN A 205 -23.76 5.61 19.43
N LYS A 206 -23.68 6.49 18.43
CA LYS A 206 -24.63 6.58 17.33
C LYS A 206 -24.11 5.74 16.17
N ILE A 207 -24.63 4.53 16.04
CA ILE A 207 -24.11 3.52 15.10
C ILE A 207 -25.16 3.23 14.04
N ALA A 208 -24.89 3.62 12.80
CA ALA A 208 -25.66 3.23 11.64
C ALA A 208 -25.05 1.98 10.98
N THR A 209 -25.89 1.03 10.61
CA THR A 209 -25.49 -0.14 9.83
C THR A 209 -25.94 0.05 8.39
N VAL A 210 -25.00 0.08 7.46
CA VAL A 210 -25.25 0.37 6.04
C VAL A 210 -24.42 -0.58 5.16
N ASP A 211 -24.87 -0.82 3.94
CA ASP A 211 -24.06 -1.50 2.94
C ASP A 211 -22.94 -0.56 2.46
N ALA A 212 -21.69 -1.03 2.53
CA ALA A 212 -20.50 -0.24 2.20
C ALA A 212 -20.53 0.26 0.75
N ASP A 213 -20.96 -0.58 -0.18
CA ASP A 213 -20.95 -0.28 -1.61
C ASP A 213 -22.07 0.71 -1.96
N ALA A 214 -23.26 0.54 -1.37
CA ALA A 214 -24.37 1.48 -1.54
C ALA A 214 -23.99 2.89 -1.05
N LEU A 215 -23.39 3.00 0.14
CA LEU A 215 -22.94 4.29 0.67
C LEU A 215 -21.81 4.89 -0.18
N ARG A 216 -20.85 4.09 -0.64
CA ARG A 216 -19.77 4.53 -1.53
C ARG A 216 -20.30 5.09 -2.85
N GLN A 217 -21.27 4.41 -3.47
CA GLN A 217 -21.88 4.85 -4.71
C GLN A 217 -22.67 6.15 -4.53
N ALA A 218 -23.46 6.28 -3.48
CA ALA A 218 -24.19 7.50 -3.15
C ALA A 218 -23.25 8.68 -2.88
N ALA A 219 -22.19 8.46 -2.08
CA ALA A 219 -21.15 9.47 -1.83
C ALA A 219 -20.46 9.91 -3.14
N GLY A 220 -20.17 8.96 -4.04
CA GLY A 220 -19.61 9.25 -5.36
C GLY A 220 -20.52 10.11 -6.24
N ARG A 221 -21.83 9.84 -6.24
CA ARG A 221 -22.80 10.64 -7.01
C ARG A 221 -22.90 12.09 -6.51
N VAL A 222 -23.07 12.30 -5.21
CA VAL A 222 -23.17 13.68 -4.67
C VAL A 222 -21.84 14.43 -4.76
N ALA A 223 -20.72 13.73 -4.71
CA ALA A 223 -19.38 14.33 -4.85
C ALA A 223 -19.14 14.99 -6.23
N LEU A 224 -19.87 14.60 -7.27
CA LEU A 224 -19.76 15.21 -8.61
C LEU A 224 -20.04 16.71 -8.61
N ILE A 225 -20.87 17.21 -7.69
CA ILE A 225 -21.23 18.61 -7.56
C ILE A 225 -20.22 19.39 -6.72
N SER A 226 -19.48 18.72 -5.83
CA SER A 226 -18.52 19.39 -4.96
C SER A 226 -17.36 19.99 -5.76
N ASN A 227 -17.03 21.26 -5.48
CA ASN A 227 -15.93 21.94 -6.16
C ASN A 227 -14.56 21.56 -5.58
N GLU A 228 -13.47 21.93 -6.30
CA GLU A 228 -12.10 21.60 -5.90
C GLU A 228 -11.68 22.11 -4.51
N ARG A 229 -12.30 23.18 -4.02
CA ARG A 229 -11.96 23.80 -2.73
C ARG A 229 -12.69 23.19 -1.53
N GLY A 230 -13.79 22.47 -1.78
CA GLY A 230 -14.61 21.95 -0.69
C GLY A 230 -15.20 20.58 -0.97
N LYS A 231 -14.41 19.59 -1.33
CA LYS A 231 -14.84 18.19 -1.56
C LYS A 231 -15.64 17.57 -0.38
N GLY A 232 -16.50 18.39 0.27
CA GLY A 232 -17.27 18.03 1.44
C GLY A 232 -18.59 17.40 1.05
N VAL A 233 -18.90 16.30 1.69
CA VAL A 233 -20.24 15.68 1.71
C VAL A 233 -20.72 15.70 3.14
N LYS A 234 -21.95 16.21 3.36
CA LYS A 234 -22.64 16.13 4.63
C LYS A 234 -23.44 14.82 4.69
N LEU A 235 -23.21 14.05 5.71
CA LEU A 235 -23.99 12.87 6.06
C LEU A 235 -25.01 13.26 7.13
N VAL A 236 -26.27 12.91 6.91
CA VAL A 236 -27.37 13.08 7.87
C VAL A 236 -27.88 11.68 8.20
N VAL A 237 -27.65 11.24 9.42
CA VAL A 237 -28.04 9.90 9.88
C VAL A 237 -29.26 10.03 10.78
N ASN A 238 -30.36 9.36 10.43
CA ASN A 238 -31.60 9.33 11.17
C ASN A 238 -32.33 7.98 10.97
N GLY A 239 -33.53 7.85 11.48
CA GLY A 239 -34.34 6.63 11.38
C GLY A 239 -34.75 6.23 9.96
N ASP A 240 -34.61 7.10 8.97
CA ASP A 240 -34.89 6.84 7.55
C ASP A 240 -33.65 6.33 6.79
N GLY A 241 -32.46 6.37 7.41
CA GLY A 241 -31.21 5.94 6.83
C GLY A 241 -30.10 6.99 6.87
N ILE A 242 -29.25 7.03 5.85
CA ILE A 242 -28.18 8.02 5.68
C ILE A 242 -28.47 8.88 4.45
N GLY A 243 -28.85 10.14 4.69
CA GLY A 243 -28.92 11.17 3.67
C GLY A 243 -27.52 11.76 3.40
N LEU A 244 -27.22 12.03 2.12
CA LEU A 244 -25.97 12.65 1.68
C LEU A 244 -26.30 13.95 0.95
N TRP A 245 -25.57 14.99 1.28
CA TRP A 245 -25.74 16.29 0.65
C TRP A 245 -24.38 16.92 0.33
N ALA A 246 -24.26 17.53 -0.84
CA ALA A 246 -23.09 18.27 -1.25
C ALA A 246 -23.47 19.56 -1.98
N ARG A 247 -22.66 20.62 -1.81
CA ARG A 247 -22.81 21.89 -2.47
C ARG A 247 -21.50 22.30 -3.14
N GLY A 248 -21.60 22.83 -4.35
CA GLY A 248 -20.45 23.28 -5.11
C GLY A 248 -20.87 24.08 -6.34
N SER A 249 -20.75 23.50 -7.54
CA SER A 249 -21.30 24.09 -8.79
C SER A 249 -22.83 24.05 -8.87
N GLY A 250 -23.47 23.37 -7.93
CA GLY A 250 -24.89 23.17 -7.72
C GLY A 250 -25.12 22.54 -6.36
N GLU A 251 -26.26 21.89 -6.20
CA GLU A 251 -26.61 21.10 -5.02
C GLU A 251 -26.95 19.68 -5.46
N ALA A 252 -26.56 18.70 -4.68
CA ALA A 252 -26.89 17.30 -4.88
C ALA A 252 -27.30 16.66 -3.56
N GLU A 253 -28.33 15.84 -3.65
CA GLU A 253 -28.82 15.02 -2.56
C GLU A 253 -28.96 13.58 -3.02
N ASP A 254 -28.68 12.65 -2.11
CA ASP A 254 -28.87 11.22 -2.29
C ASP A 254 -29.17 10.59 -0.93
N SER A 255 -29.61 9.36 -0.92
CA SER A 255 -29.85 8.64 0.33
C SER A 255 -29.62 7.15 0.16
N VAL A 256 -29.26 6.49 1.25
CA VAL A 256 -29.10 5.05 1.32
C VAL A 256 -29.84 4.50 2.54
N GLU A 257 -30.43 3.32 2.36
CA GLU A 257 -31.03 2.60 3.48
C GLU A 257 -29.97 2.22 4.50
N ALA A 258 -30.24 2.47 5.77
CA ALA A 258 -29.39 2.08 6.88
C ALA A 258 -30.24 1.77 8.10
N ALA A 259 -29.86 0.78 8.87
CA ALA A 259 -30.45 0.54 10.16
C ALA A 259 -29.83 1.48 11.21
N TYR A 260 -30.64 2.34 11.79
CA TYR A 260 -30.22 3.28 12.82
C TYR A 260 -31.34 3.55 13.81
N GLU A 261 -31.00 3.45 15.09
CA GLU A 261 -31.92 3.78 16.19
C GLU A 261 -31.24 4.85 17.06
N GLY A 262 -31.67 6.09 16.92
CA GLY A 262 -31.10 7.18 17.70
C GLY A 262 -31.56 8.55 17.24
N GLU A 263 -31.09 9.59 17.93
CA GLU A 263 -31.32 10.97 17.51
C GLU A 263 -30.55 11.28 16.23
N GLN A 264 -31.13 12.11 15.37
CA GLN A 264 -30.48 12.57 14.17
C GLN A 264 -29.08 13.16 14.48
N VAL A 265 -28.09 12.78 13.68
CA VAL A 265 -26.75 13.35 13.75
C VAL A 265 -26.27 13.72 12.35
N GLU A 266 -25.54 14.83 12.27
CA GLU A 266 -24.97 15.32 11.03
C GLU A 266 -23.43 15.37 11.16
N VAL A 267 -22.73 14.95 10.12
CA VAL A 267 -21.27 15.04 10.05
C VAL A 267 -20.82 15.35 8.62
N GLY A 268 -19.93 16.31 8.46
CA GLY A 268 -19.29 16.59 7.19
C GLY A 268 -18.03 15.75 7.02
N MET A 269 -17.80 15.21 5.83
CA MET A 269 -16.60 14.45 5.49
C MET A 269 -16.07 14.87 4.12
N ASN A 270 -14.76 14.70 3.91
CA ASN A 270 -14.19 14.80 2.58
C ASN A 270 -14.69 13.62 1.72
N ALA A 271 -15.31 13.90 0.58
CA ALA A 271 -15.92 12.90 -0.29
C ALA A 271 -14.90 11.85 -0.79
N GLN A 272 -13.68 12.29 -1.13
CA GLN A 272 -12.64 11.37 -1.58
C GLN A 272 -12.18 10.46 -0.44
N TYR A 273 -11.99 11.01 0.77
CA TYR A 273 -11.61 10.20 1.93
C TYR A 273 -12.70 9.22 2.31
N LEU A 274 -13.96 9.63 2.25
CA LEU A 274 -15.10 8.74 2.48
C LEU A 274 -15.13 7.61 1.44
N ALA A 275 -14.94 7.92 0.16
CA ALA A 275 -14.89 6.91 -0.90
C ALA A 275 -13.75 5.91 -0.71
N ASP A 276 -12.54 6.40 -0.36
CA ASP A 276 -11.38 5.53 -0.12
C ASP A 276 -11.59 4.64 1.12
N ILE A 277 -12.18 5.19 2.19
CA ILE A 277 -12.53 4.43 3.40
C ILE A 277 -13.51 3.30 3.05
N LEU A 278 -14.60 3.62 2.35
CA LEU A 278 -15.63 2.64 1.98
C LEU A 278 -15.12 1.60 0.97
N THR A 279 -14.17 1.96 0.11
CA THR A 279 -13.51 1.01 -0.78
C THR A 279 -12.61 0.03 -0.02
N ALA A 280 -12.04 0.44 1.10
CA ALA A 280 -11.20 -0.41 1.94
C ALA A 280 -11.99 -1.28 2.93
N MET A 281 -13.30 -0.98 3.12
CA MET A 281 -14.16 -1.82 3.93
C MET A 281 -14.45 -3.14 3.22
N PRO A 282 -14.58 -4.25 3.96
CA PRO A 282 -15.11 -5.51 3.42
C PRO A 282 -16.51 -5.31 2.81
N ASP A 283 -16.82 -6.13 1.81
CA ASP A 283 -18.16 -6.14 1.20
C ASP A 283 -19.26 -6.38 2.23
N GLY A 284 -20.42 -5.78 2.01
CA GLY A 284 -21.62 -5.91 2.84
C GLY A 284 -21.69 -4.90 3.99
N ALA A 285 -22.11 -5.35 5.15
CA ALA A 285 -22.46 -4.46 6.27
C ALA A 285 -21.24 -3.71 6.83
N THR A 286 -21.39 -2.41 6.93
CA THR A 286 -20.43 -1.49 7.59
C THR A 286 -21.14 -0.74 8.70
N TYR A 287 -20.49 -0.66 9.84
CA TYR A 287 -20.92 0.17 10.97
C TYR A 287 -20.26 1.55 10.85
N VAL A 288 -21.09 2.57 10.76
CA VAL A 288 -20.68 3.98 10.79
C VAL A 288 -21.01 4.52 12.17
N ALA A 289 -20.01 4.63 13.02
CA ALA A 289 -20.17 5.06 14.39
C ALA A 289 -19.80 6.54 14.55
N ILE A 290 -20.72 7.35 15.05
CA ILE A 290 -20.63 8.81 15.17
C ILE A 290 -20.94 9.19 16.62
N ASN A 291 -20.28 10.20 17.15
CA ASN A 291 -20.64 10.86 18.40
C ASN A 291 -21.44 12.16 18.12
N ASP A 292 -20.80 13.06 17.38
CA ASP A 292 -21.32 14.37 16.98
C ASP A 292 -20.68 14.82 15.65
N GLY A 293 -21.06 15.98 15.13
CA GLY A 293 -20.55 16.50 13.86
C GLY A 293 -19.10 16.99 13.88
N GLY A 294 -18.46 17.06 15.03
CA GLY A 294 -17.07 17.52 15.21
C GLY A 294 -16.09 16.43 15.63
N SER A 295 -16.58 15.25 16.00
CA SER A 295 -15.79 14.12 16.47
C SER A 295 -15.41 13.18 15.30
N PRO A 296 -14.27 12.48 15.37
CA PRO A 296 -13.89 11.51 14.34
C PRO A 296 -14.95 10.41 14.18
N VAL A 297 -15.21 10.01 12.94
CA VAL A 297 -16.13 8.92 12.59
C VAL A 297 -15.37 7.61 12.53
N LEU A 298 -15.89 6.57 13.16
CA LEU A 298 -15.30 5.23 13.13
C LEU A 298 -16.10 4.32 12.20
N PHE A 299 -15.37 3.67 11.29
CA PHE A 299 -15.89 2.65 10.39
C PHE A 299 -15.33 1.29 10.79
N THR A 300 -16.23 0.32 10.95
CA THR A 300 -15.89 -1.08 11.25
C THR A 300 -16.84 -2.01 10.49
N SER A 301 -16.47 -3.29 10.34
CA SER A 301 -17.34 -4.28 9.70
C SER A 301 -17.44 -5.55 10.54
N PRO A 302 -18.60 -6.20 10.60
CA PRO A 302 -18.74 -7.51 11.22
C PRO A 302 -17.97 -8.60 10.47
N ALA A 303 -17.69 -8.40 9.17
CA ALA A 303 -16.90 -9.34 8.36
C ALA A 303 -15.39 -9.32 8.72
N ASP A 304 -14.90 -8.20 9.27
CA ASP A 304 -13.51 -8.07 9.74
C ASP A 304 -13.43 -7.15 10.98
N ALA A 305 -13.62 -7.70 12.14
CA ALA A 305 -13.56 -6.97 13.41
C ALA A 305 -12.13 -6.47 13.76
N SER A 306 -11.12 -6.94 13.06
CA SER A 306 -9.73 -6.52 13.26
C SER A 306 -9.42 -5.17 12.60
N LEU A 307 -10.16 -4.82 11.52
CA LEU A 307 -9.99 -3.58 10.77
C LEU A 307 -10.81 -2.45 11.40
N ARG A 308 -10.15 -1.33 11.66
CA ARG A 308 -10.77 -0.09 12.12
C ARG A 308 -10.28 1.07 11.27
N ILE A 309 -11.21 1.85 10.75
CA ILE A 309 -10.87 3.02 9.94
C ILE A 309 -11.51 4.25 10.58
N VAL A 310 -10.76 5.32 10.71
CA VAL A 310 -11.21 6.60 11.27
C VAL A 310 -11.14 7.65 10.19
N GLY A 311 -12.23 8.40 10.01
CA GLY A 311 -12.30 9.59 9.17
C GLY A 311 -12.46 10.85 10.01
N MET A 312 -11.61 11.85 9.77
CA MET A 312 -11.74 13.14 10.44
C MET A 312 -12.88 13.95 9.82
N PRO A 313 -13.75 14.54 10.64
CA PRO A 313 -14.83 15.40 10.15
C PRO A 313 -14.27 16.69 9.55
N MET A 314 -15.04 17.28 8.65
CA MET A 314 -14.78 18.61 8.11
C MET A 314 -16.03 19.48 8.20
N ARG A 315 -15.85 20.80 8.23
CA ARG A 315 -16.97 21.72 8.15
C ARG A 315 -17.48 21.74 6.70
N VAL A 316 -18.75 21.47 6.51
CA VAL A 316 -19.50 21.62 5.26
C VAL A 316 -20.53 22.71 5.48
N GLY A 317 -20.45 23.76 4.66
CA GLY A 317 -21.35 24.90 4.71
C GLY A 317 -22.62 24.70 3.89
#